data_c6bd1b41118ab4b5b365737ec77b96e9
#
_entry.id   c6bd1b41118ab4b5b365737ec77b96e9
#
_cell.length_a   1.000
_cell.length_b   1.000
_cell.length_c   1.000
_cell.angle_alpha   90.00
_cell.angle_beta   90.00
_cell.angle_gamma   90.00
#
_symmetry.space_group_name_H-M   'P 1'
#
loop_
_entity.id
_entity.type
_entity.pdbx_description
1 polymer ?
#
loop_
_entity_poly.entity_id
_entity_poly.type
_entity_poly.pdbx_seq_one_letter_code
_entity_poly.pdbx_strand_id
1 'polypeptide(L)'
;MDVQIKIDPLATAPYVEIHTAAVTPEITAMVQRISSEPPAVLLPGFRGEEVIPLYPAQLIRIYTEDAKVMADTDVGTVALKYRLYELSALLTDPSFLRISNSEMVNFKKVRSMNMSVSGTISILLSNGAKTYVSRRYVAKIKTFLGL
;
A
#
# COMPACT_ATOMS: atom_id res chain seq x y z
N MET A 1 -14.29 6.36 -25.37
CA MET A 1 -14.42 4.93 -25.05
C MET A 1 -15.33 4.77 -23.84
N ASP A 2 -16.36 3.98 -24.00
CA ASP A 2 -17.30 3.73 -22.90
C ASP A 2 -16.84 2.53 -22.08
N VAL A 3 -17.00 2.61 -20.78
CA VAL A 3 -16.69 1.52 -19.85
C VAL A 3 -17.98 1.11 -19.15
N GLN A 4 -18.30 -0.19 -19.22
CA GLN A 4 -19.47 -0.75 -18.57
C GLN A 4 -19.04 -1.89 -17.65
N ILE A 5 -19.68 -2.00 -16.50
CA ILE A 5 -19.50 -3.12 -15.57
C ILE A 5 -20.73 -4.02 -15.72
N LYS A 6 -20.50 -5.27 -16.11
CA LYS A 6 -21.52 -6.32 -16.12
C LYS A 6 -21.27 -7.30 -14.99
N ILE A 7 -22.28 -7.55 -14.19
CA ILE A 7 -22.21 -8.51 -13.09
C ILE A 7 -22.69 -9.87 -13.60
N ASP A 8 -21.81 -10.87 -13.51
CA ASP A 8 -22.12 -12.25 -13.78
C ASP A 8 -21.93 -13.08 -12.49
N PRO A 9 -23.03 -13.50 -11.84
CA PRO A 9 -22.95 -14.29 -10.61
C PRO A 9 -22.24 -15.63 -10.75
N LEU A 10 -22.08 -16.14 -11.98
CA LEU A 10 -21.44 -17.41 -12.27
C LEU A 10 -19.95 -17.25 -12.58
N ALA A 11 -19.44 -16.02 -12.68
CA ALA A 11 -18.03 -15.78 -12.94
C ALA A 11 -17.18 -16.26 -11.76
N THR A 12 -16.18 -17.09 -12.03
CA THR A 12 -15.23 -17.60 -11.04
C THR A 12 -14.06 -16.64 -10.80
N ALA A 13 -13.81 -15.73 -11.75
CA ALA A 13 -12.79 -14.69 -11.67
C ALA A 13 -13.22 -13.52 -12.56
N PRO A 14 -12.82 -12.28 -12.20
CA PRO A 14 -13.08 -11.15 -13.07
C PRO A 14 -12.24 -11.24 -14.35
N TYR A 15 -12.81 -10.83 -15.47
CA TYR A 15 -12.08 -10.67 -16.73
C TYR A 15 -12.51 -9.38 -17.43
N VAL A 16 -11.68 -8.92 -18.34
CA VAL A 16 -11.97 -7.75 -19.18
C VAL A 16 -12.08 -8.21 -20.63
N GLU A 17 -13.15 -7.79 -21.28
CA GLU A 17 -13.40 -8.06 -22.68
C GLU A 17 -13.45 -6.73 -23.45
N ILE A 18 -12.71 -6.66 -24.55
CA ILE A 18 -12.66 -5.46 -25.37
C ILE A 18 -13.37 -5.73 -26.69
N HIS A 19 -14.47 -5.03 -26.93
CA HIS A 19 -15.20 -5.07 -28.19
C HIS A 19 -14.68 -3.94 -29.10
N THR A 20 -14.09 -4.31 -30.22
CA THR A 20 -13.52 -3.37 -31.19
C THR A 20 -13.69 -3.91 -32.60
N ALA A 21 -13.80 -3.01 -33.57
CA ALA A 21 -13.91 -3.37 -34.98
C ALA A 21 -12.59 -3.88 -35.57
N ALA A 22 -11.46 -3.45 -35.00
CA ALA A 22 -10.12 -3.86 -35.44
C ALA A 22 -9.12 -3.78 -34.29
N VAL A 23 -8.09 -4.64 -34.33
CA VAL A 23 -6.97 -4.55 -33.42
C VAL A 23 -6.01 -3.48 -33.93
N THR A 24 -5.93 -2.38 -33.18
CA THR A 24 -5.03 -1.25 -33.47
C THR A 24 -3.86 -1.26 -32.49
N PRO A 25 -2.76 -0.53 -32.76
CA PRO A 25 -1.66 -0.37 -31.79
C PRO A 25 -2.14 0.19 -30.45
N GLU A 26 -3.16 1.04 -30.44
CA GLU A 26 -3.78 1.60 -29.22
C GLU A 26 -4.50 0.54 -28.41
N ILE A 27 -5.24 -0.36 -29.06
CA ILE A 27 -5.89 -1.48 -28.41
C ILE A 27 -4.87 -2.45 -27.84
N THR A 28 -3.82 -2.77 -28.59
CA THR A 28 -2.73 -3.62 -28.13
C THR A 28 -2.03 -3.04 -26.89
N ALA A 29 -1.75 -1.74 -26.89
CA ALA A 29 -1.16 -1.04 -25.74
C ALA A 29 -2.09 -1.08 -24.52
N MET A 30 -3.39 -0.97 -24.73
CA MET A 30 -4.41 -1.03 -23.67
C MET A 30 -4.44 -2.44 -23.05
N VAL A 31 -4.46 -3.49 -23.89
CA VAL A 31 -4.42 -4.89 -23.42
C VAL A 31 -3.17 -5.15 -22.57
N GLN A 32 -2.02 -4.67 -23.02
CA GLN A 32 -0.77 -4.81 -22.27
C GLN A 32 -0.84 -4.12 -20.91
N ARG A 33 -1.41 -2.89 -20.83
CA ARG A 33 -1.56 -2.19 -19.56
C ARG A 33 -2.52 -2.86 -18.60
N ILE A 34 -3.58 -3.48 -19.10
CA ILE A 34 -4.56 -4.20 -18.28
C ILE A 34 -3.99 -5.54 -17.79
N SER A 35 -3.29 -6.26 -18.66
CA SER A 35 -2.77 -7.61 -18.37
C SER A 35 -1.40 -7.62 -17.69
N SER A 36 -0.62 -6.53 -17.76
CA SER A 36 0.65 -6.43 -17.07
C SER A 36 0.44 -6.11 -15.60
N GLU A 37 1.18 -6.78 -14.74
CA GLU A 37 1.33 -6.33 -13.35
C GLU A 37 1.95 -4.93 -13.36
N PRO A 38 1.56 -4.05 -12.43
CA PRO A 38 2.21 -2.76 -12.31
C PRO A 38 3.72 -2.97 -12.16
N PRO A 39 4.56 -2.13 -12.80
CA PRO A 39 6.00 -2.28 -12.70
C PRO A 39 6.40 -2.29 -11.23
N ALA A 40 7.28 -3.23 -10.86
CA ALA A 40 7.77 -3.32 -9.51
C ALA A 40 8.45 -2.01 -9.11
N VAL A 41 7.90 -1.32 -8.12
CA VAL A 41 8.51 -0.11 -7.55
C VAL A 41 9.65 -0.56 -6.67
N LEU A 42 10.86 -0.06 -6.94
CA LEU A 42 12.03 -0.32 -6.12
C LEU A 42 12.38 0.97 -5.37
N LEU A 43 12.45 0.90 -4.05
CA LEU A 43 12.79 2.04 -3.21
C LEU A 43 14.19 1.87 -2.63
N PRO A 44 15.09 2.86 -2.81
CA PRO A 44 16.37 2.80 -2.12
C PRO A 44 16.21 3.15 -0.64
N GLY A 45 16.58 2.23 0.23
CA GLY A 45 16.73 2.47 1.66
C GLY A 45 18.19 2.76 2.00
N PHE A 46 18.42 3.57 3.01
CA PHE A 46 19.75 4.00 3.42
C PHE A 46 20.05 3.60 4.87
N ARG A 47 21.19 2.97 5.05
CA ARG A 47 21.72 2.63 6.37
C ARG A 47 23.19 3.01 6.39
N GLY A 48 23.50 4.20 6.94
CA GLY A 48 24.83 4.77 6.82
C GLY A 48 25.21 5.01 5.37
N GLU A 49 26.30 4.44 4.90
CA GLU A 49 26.77 4.51 3.50
C GLU A 49 26.16 3.40 2.61
N GLU A 50 25.44 2.46 3.22
CA GLU A 50 24.82 1.33 2.53
C GLU A 50 23.50 1.75 1.89
N VAL A 51 23.31 1.38 0.62
CA VAL A 51 22.04 1.54 -0.08
C VAL A 51 21.42 0.16 -0.25
N ILE A 52 20.21 0.01 0.28
CA ILE A 52 19.48 -1.25 0.29
C ILE A 52 18.28 -1.12 -0.63
N PRO A 53 18.23 -1.86 -1.75
CA PRO A 53 17.05 -1.85 -2.61
C PRO A 53 15.90 -2.57 -1.92
N LEU A 54 14.74 -1.91 -1.84
CA LEU A 54 13.56 -2.43 -1.15
C LEU A 54 12.38 -2.54 -2.10
N TYR A 55 11.71 -3.67 -2.07
CA TYR A 55 10.40 -3.83 -2.68
C TYR A 55 9.30 -3.47 -1.66
N PRO A 56 8.16 -2.94 -2.10
CA PRO A 56 7.06 -2.60 -1.19
C PRO A 56 6.65 -3.73 -0.24
N ALA A 57 6.69 -4.99 -0.70
CA ALA A 57 6.37 -6.15 0.12
C ALA A 57 7.28 -6.33 1.35
N GLN A 58 8.46 -5.73 1.34
CA GLN A 58 9.41 -5.79 2.47
C GLN A 58 9.15 -4.70 3.51
N LEU A 59 8.33 -3.70 3.19
CA LEU A 59 8.02 -2.59 4.09
C LEU A 59 6.99 -3.02 5.13
N ILE A 60 7.26 -2.75 6.40
CA ILE A 60 6.37 -3.02 7.53
C ILE A 60 5.62 -1.75 7.90
N ARG A 61 6.35 -0.68 8.17
CA ARG A 61 5.80 0.65 8.42
C ARG A 61 6.79 1.73 7.99
N ILE A 62 6.25 2.91 7.73
CA ILE A 62 7.03 4.10 7.38
C ILE A 62 6.60 5.22 8.31
N TYR A 63 7.54 5.91 8.92
CA TYR A 63 7.25 6.94 9.91
C TYR A 63 8.27 8.07 9.87
N THR A 64 7.88 9.21 10.38
CA THR A 64 8.75 10.38 10.51
C THR A 64 9.34 10.43 11.90
N GLU A 65 10.66 10.51 11.99
CA GLU A 65 11.40 10.67 13.24
C GLU A 65 12.51 11.69 13.03
N ASP A 66 12.60 12.71 13.88
CA ASP A 66 13.61 13.77 13.80
C ASP A 66 13.72 14.41 12.40
N ALA A 67 12.59 14.74 11.80
CA ALA A 67 12.48 15.28 10.45
C ALA A 67 12.99 14.36 9.33
N LYS A 68 13.25 13.09 9.63
CA LYS A 68 13.63 12.06 8.67
C LYS A 68 12.50 11.06 8.49
N VAL A 69 12.39 10.53 7.28
CA VAL A 69 11.47 9.42 6.99
C VAL A 69 12.24 8.12 7.19
N MET A 70 11.74 7.29 8.07
CA MET A 70 12.30 5.98 8.40
C MET A 70 11.34 4.88 8.00
N ALA A 71 11.86 3.71 7.72
CA ALA A 71 11.06 2.53 7.44
C ALA A 71 11.57 1.33 8.24
N ASP A 72 10.66 0.64 8.89
CA ASP A 72 10.92 -0.70 9.40
C ASP A 72 10.62 -1.70 8.28
N THR A 73 11.56 -2.58 8.02
CA THR A 73 11.48 -3.53 6.92
C THR A 73 11.86 -4.94 7.39
N ASP A 74 11.67 -5.94 6.54
CA ASP A 74 12.08 -7.31 6.81
C ASP A 74 13.62 -7.45 6.97
N VAL A 75 14.37 -6.46 6.48
CA VAL A 75 15.84 -6.43 6.58
C VAL A 75 16.34 -5.38 7.59
N GLY A 76 15.49 -4.90 8.46
CA GLY A 76 15.78 -3.93 9.51
C GLY A 76 15.30 -2.53 9.19
N THR A 77 15.71 -1.56 10.02
CA THR A 77 15.30 -0.16 9.89
C THR A 77 16.24 0.58 8.96
N VAL A 78 15.66 1.34 8.04
CA VAL A 78 16.40 2.14 7.06
C VAL A 78 15.82 3.55 6.98
N ALA A 79 16.59 4.49 6.45
CA ALA A 79 16.09 5.81 6.09
C ALA A 79 15.63 5.81 4.64
N LEU A 80 14.59 6.59 4.34
CA LEU A 80 14.09 6.84 3.00
C LEU A 80 14.24 8.32 2.67
N LYS A 81 14.62 8.63 1.44
CA LYS A 81 14.77 10.02 0.96
C LYS A 81 13.52 10.53 0.24
N TYR A 82 12.36 10.09 0.69
CA TYR A 82 11.05 10.52 0.23
C TYR A 82 10.30 11.20 1.36
N ARG A 83 9.40 12.08 1.02
CA ARG A 83 8.41 12.57 1.97
C ARG A 83 7.25 11.58 2.07
N LEU A 84 6.55 11.59 3.19
CA LEU A 84 5.48 10.62 3.44
C LEU A 84 4.35 10.73 2.40
N TYR A 85 4.01 11.94 1.93
CA TYR A 85 3.00 12.12 0.89
C TYR A 85 3.45 11.60 -0.47
N GLU A 86 4.76 11.66 -0.78
CA GLU A 86 5.31 11.08 -2.00
C GLU A 86 5.20 9.55 -1.99
N LEU A 87 5.48 8.94 -0.84
CA LEU A 87 5.32 7.50 -0.65
C LEU A 87 3.87 7.04 -0.73
N SER A 88 2.92 7.87 -0.25
CA SER A 88 1.49 7.59 -0.42
C SER A 88 1.08 7.52 -1.89
N ALA A 89 1.74 8.28 -2.76
CA ALA A 89 1.48 8.23 -4.20
C ALA A 89 2.22 7.07 -4.90
N LEU A 90 3.42 6.73 -4.45
CA LEU A 90 4.24 5.65 -5.02
C LEU A 90 3.76 4.26 -4.62
N LEU A 91 3.32 4.09 -3.38
CA LEU A 91 2.85 2.81 -2.84
C LEU A 91 1.37 2.64 -3.16
N THR A 92 1.08 2.12 -4.34
CA THR A 92 -0.28 2.00 -4.88
C THR A 92 -1.05 0.80 -4.33
N ASP A 93 -0.38 -0.16 -3.67
CA ASP A 93 -1.06 -1.27 -3.01
C ASP A 93 -2.01 -0.73 -1.93
N PRO A 94 -3.31 -1.06 -1.98
CA PRO A 94 -4.29 -0.56 -1.02
C PRO A 94 -4.03 -0.99 0.43
N SER A 95 -3.14 -1.94 0.66
CA SER A 95 -2.73 -2.35 2.01
C SER A 95 -1.85 -1.31 2.72
N PHE A 96 -1.27 -0.35 2.00
CA PHE A 96 -0.53 0.76 2.60
C PHE A 96 -1.49 1.86 3.00
N LEU A 97 -1.65 2.06 4.30
CA LEU A 97 -2.60 3.04 4.86
C LEU A 97 -1.92 3.99 5.84
N ARG A 98 -2.26 5.27 5.71
CA ARG A 98 -1.90 6.27 6.71
C ARG A 98 -2.70 6.00 7.98
N ILE A 99 -2.01 5.97 9.10
CA ILE A 99 -2.62 5.80 10.44
C ILE A 99 -2.46 7.06 11.29
N SER A 100 -1.58 7.97 10.86
CA SER A 100 -1.42 9.30 11.46
C SER A 100 -0.80 10.24 10.42
N ASN A 101 -0.63 11.50 10.77
CA ASN A 101 0.08 12.46 9.92
C ASN A 101 1.55 12.08 9.70
N SER A 102 2.12 11.29 10.60
CA SER A 102 3.54 10.93 10.62
C SER A 102 3.81 9.45 10.36
N GLU A 103 2.81 8.62 10.10
CA GLU A 103 3.01 7.18 9.97
C GLU A 103 2.07 6.54 8.95
N MET A 104 2.63 5.59 8.22
CA MET A 104 1.95 4.71 7.27
C MET A 104 2.30 3.26 7.59
N VAL A 105 1.34 2.36 7.51
CA VAL A 105 1.52 0.94 7.82
C VAL A 105 1.14 0.08 6.63
N ASN A 106 1.90 -0.97 6.39
CA ASN A 106 1.54 -2.05 5.49
C ASN A 106 0.67 -3.06 6.24
N PHE A 107 -0.63 -3.08 5.94
CA PHE A 107 -1.58 -3.96 6.63
C PHE A 107 -1.34 -5.45 6.38
N LYS A 108 -0.61 -5.81 5.34
CA LYS A 108 -0.16 -7.20 5.13
C LYS A 108 0.87 -7.65 6.17
N LYS A 109 1.47 -6.71 6.90
CA LYS A 109 2.46 -6.96 7.97
C LYS A 109 1.87 -6.75 9.37
N VAL A 110 0.58 -6.55 9.48
CA VAL A 110 -0.11 -6.45 10.78
C VAL A 110 -0.35 -7.85 11.34
N ARG A 111 0.10 -8.08 12.57
CA ARG A 111 -0.12 -9.33 13.30
C ARG A 111 -1.48 -9.34 14.00
N SER A 112 -1.81 -8.26 14.69
CA SER A 112 -3.08 -8.12 15.39
C SER A 112 -3.40 -6.66 15.66
N MET A 113 -4.64 -6.39 16.01
CA MET A 113 -5.13 -5.06 16.36
C MET A 113 -5.98 -5.17 17.61
N ASN A 114 -5.91 -4.17 18.48
CA ASN A 114 -6.81 -4.00 19.60
C ASN A 114 -7.67 -2.76 19.42
N MET A 115 -8.97 -2.92 19.59
CA MET A 115 -9.95 -1.83 19.56
C MET A 115 -10.49 -1.64 20.96
N SER A 116 -10.13 -0.53 21.60
CA SER A 116 -10.60 -0.24 22.95
C SER A 116 -12.04 0.27 22.93
N VAL A 117 -12.72 0.20 24.08
CA VAL A 117 -14.07 0.74 24.27
C VAL A 117 -14.11 2.25 24.01
N SER A 118 -13.02 2.96 24.24
CA SER A 118 -12.88 4.39 23.96
C SER A 118 -12.69 4.74 22.47
N GLY A 119 -12.62 3.72 21.59
CA GLY A 119 -12.44 3.92 20.16
C GLY A 119 -10.98 4.04 19.71
N THR A 120 -10.01 3.85 20.59
CA THR A 120 -8.58 3.83 20.27
C THR A 120 -8.21 2.50 19.60
N ILE A 121 -7.48 2.57 18.48
CA ILE A 121 -6.99 1.40 17.79
C ILE A 121 -5.47 1.32 17.98
N SER A 122 -4.99 0.18 18.51
CA SER A 122 -3.57 -0.14 18.54
C SER A 122 -3.27 -1.27 17.56
N ILE A 123 -2.08 -1.22 16.96
CA ILE A 123 -1.63 -2.16 15.93
C ILE A 123 -0.35 -2.82 16.41
N LEU A 124 -0.31 -4.15 16.39
CA LEU A 124 0.90 -4.94 16.59
C LEU A 124 1.41 -5.41 15.22
N LEU A 125 2.62 -5.05 14.89
CA LEU A 125 3.25 -5.35 13.61
C LEU A 125 4.06 -6.67 13.68
N SER A 126 4.37 -7.22 12.51
CA SER A 126 5.09 -8.49 12.39
C SER A 126 6.49 -8.49 13.04
N ASN A 127 7.12 -7.32 13.13
CA ASN A 127 8.42 -7.16 13.80
C ASN A 127 8.32 -6.96 15.32
N GLY A 128 7.11 -7.01 15.89
CA GLY A 128 6.85 -6.78 17.30
C GLY A 128 6.64 -5.32 17.68
N ALA A 129 6.80 -4.37 16.75
CA ALA A 129 6.53 -2.96 17.01
C ALA A 129 5.04 -2.74 17.22
N LYS A 130 4.70 -1.81 18.12
CA LYS A 130 3.32 -1.42 18.42
C LYS A 130 3.12 0.05 18.08
N THR A 131 2.00 0.35 17.42
CA THR A 131 1.66 1.73 17.06
C THR A 131 0.17 1.97 17.24
N TYR A 132 -0.25 3.22 17.11
CA TYR A 132 -1.62 3.65 17.37
C TYR A 132 -2.17 4.46 16.21
N VAL A 133 -3.43 4.21 15.87
CA VAL A 133 -4.14 4.99 14.85
C VAL A 133 -4.62 6.30 15.47
N SER A 134 -4.31 7.42 14.85
CA SER A 134 -4.82 8.71 15.31
C SER A 134 -6.32 8.82 15.01
N ARG A 135 -7.04 9.60 15.81
CA ARG A 135 -8.52 9.74 15.71
C ARG A 135 -8.98 10.10 14.30
N ARG A 136 -8.25 10.93 13.61
CA ARG A 136 -8.56 11.37 12.24
C ARG A 136 -8.63 10.21 11.25
N TYR A 137 -7.85 9.15 11.48
CA TYR A 137 -7.71 8.03 10.56
C TYR A 137 -8.52 6.79 10.95
N VAL A 138 -9.15 6.79 12.12
CA VAL A 138 -9.89 5.62 12.63
C VAL A 138 -11.02 5.19 11.69
N ALA A 139 -11.81 6.13 11.19
CA ALA A 139 -12.92 5.82 10.28
C ALA A 139 -12.44 5.15 9.00
N LYS A 140 -11.32 5.62 8.43
CA LYS A 140 -10.71 5.05 7.23
C LYS A 140 -10.22 3.62 7.45
N ILE A 141 -9.60 3.36 8.59
CA ILE A 141 -9.13 2.02 8.95
C ILE A 141 -10.31 1.06 9.15
N LYS A 142 -11.36 1.49 9.83
CA LYS A 142 -12.58 0.70 9.99
C LYS A 142 -13.21 0.34 8.65
N THR A 143 -13.30 1.31 7.73
CA THR A 143 -13.83 1.07 6.38
C THR A 143 -12.98 0.05 5.63
N PHE A 144 -11.67 0.16 5.69
CA PHE A 144 -10.75 -0.79 5.07
C PHE A 144 -10.95 -2.23 5.61
N LEU A 145 -11.18 -2.36 6.90
CA LEU A 145 -11.41 -3.66 7.55
C LEU A 145 -12.84 -4.19 7.40
N GLY A 146 -13.76 -3.41 6.83
CA GLY A 146 -15.17 -3.78 6.72
C GLY A 146 -15.93 -3.69 8.02
N LEU A 147 -15.50 -2.84 8.93
CA LEU A 147 -16.12 -2.65 10.25
C LEU A 147 -17.09 -1.46 10.28
#